data_3468c2c8816229722943fb8a6244fa76
#
_entry.id   3468c2c8816229722943fb8a6244fa76
#
_cell.length_a   1.000
_cell.length_b   1.000
_cell.length_c   1.000
_cell.angle_alpha   90.00
_cell.angle_beta   90.00
_cell.angle_gamma   90.00
#
_symmetry.space_group_name_H-M   'P 1'
#
loop_
_entity.id
_entity.type
_entity.pdbx_description
1 polymer ?
#
loop_
_entity_poly.entity_id
_entity_poly.type
_entity_poly.pdbx_seq_one_letter_code
_entity_poly.pdbx_strand_id
1 'polypeptide(L)'
;MTPVIFHIDVNSAYLSWTAVEQLKNGAGTDLRMIPSIIGGDQKSRHGVVLAKSIPAKRYGIRTGEPVANAFRKCPNLVIELPDHKMYREKSRMLMDYLRTFTKEIEQVSVDECYVDMTQAMEGFCSPVDAAMLIKNGVREKFGFTVNVGISSNKLLAKMASDFEKPDKVHTLFPEEIRVKMWPLPIGELYMAGHSSVEILKKLEILTIGDLAQADPRLITLHLKSHGQMLWEFANGIDHSSVQSQQAEAKGVGNSTTLSKDAETLEEIRPVFAHLAASVGERLKKAGQKASMVSMEIKYYDFRKISHQKQLMRPTSDQNVLYESACELFEEVWTGEPVRLLGIRTAKLVDEKEPMQLSIFDIEIPKPLDEKHQKLKDAMEKLDARFGKGTVIKASLMKKEPDTKEKDEKRR
;
A
#
# COMPACT_ATOMS: atom_id res chain seq x y z
N MET A 1 -19.81 24.72 16.14
CA MET A 1 -18.48 24.45 16.75
C MET A 1 -17.46 24.35 15.64
N THR A 2 -16.27 24.92 15.85
CA THR A 2 -15.15 24.73 14.91
C THR A 2 -14.71 23.27 14.99
N PRO A 3 -14.53 22.57 13.87
CA PRO A 3 -14.05 21.19 13.89
C PRO A 3 -12.67 21.07 14.58
N VAL A 4 -12.47 19.95 15.27
CA VAL A 4 -11.20 19.61 15.91
C VAL A 4 -10.75 18.26 15.36
N ILE A 5 -9.85 18.31 14.39
CA ILE A 5 -9.38 17.12 13.68
C ILE A 5 -7.96 16.81 14.12
N PHE A 6 -7.73 15.57 14.53
CA PHE A 6 -6.39 15.06 14.80
C PHE A 6 -5.92 14.18 13.64
N HIS A 7 -4.66 14.31 13.28
CA HIS A 7 -3.94 13.32 12.49
C HIS A 7 -2.95 12.63 13.40
N ILE A 8 -3.05 11.30 13.52
CA ILE A 8 -2.20 10.48 14.39
C ILE A 8 -1.35 9.56 13.50
N ASP A 9 -0.03 9.59 13.70
CA ASP A 9 0.96 8.87 12.89
C ASP A 9 1.98 8.16 13.80
N VAL A 10 2.16 6.86 13.63
CA VAL A 10 3.09 6.05 14.43
C VAL A 10 4.53 6.30 13.99
N ASN A 11 5.38 6.69 14.93
CA ASN A 11 6.78 6.98 14.64
C ASN A 11 7.56 5.72 14.21
N SER A 12 8.00 5.69 12.95
CA SER A 12 8.72 4.55 12.35
C SER A 12 8.03 3.21 12.62
N ALA A 13 6.76 3.11 12.29
CA ALA A 13 5.82 2.06 12.71
C ALA A 13 6.40 0.64 12.69
N TYR A 14 6.83 0.15 11.54
CA TYR A 14 7.32 -1.21 11.40
C TYR A 14 8.53 -1.49 12.30
N LEU A 15 9.47 -0.55 12.39
CA LEU A 15 10.63 -0.70 13.26
C LEU A 15 10.24 -0.65 14.74
N SER A 16 9.39 0.31 15.12
CA SER A 16 8.95 0.48 16.50
C SER A 16 8.15 -0.72 16.99
N TRP A 17 7.26 -1.24 16.15
CA TRP A 17 6.47 -2.44 16.48
C TRP A 17 7.34 -3.69 16.60
N THR A 18 8.30 -3.89 15.68
CA THR A 18 9.27 -5.00 15.75
C THR A 18 10.12 -4.89 17.02
N ALA A 19 10.63 -3.69 17.34
CA ALA A 19 11.43 -3.47 18.55
C ALA A 19 10.64 -3.80 19.83
N VAL A 20 9.40 -3.32 19.92
CA VAL A 20 8.53 -3.62 21.08
C VAL A 20 8.29 -5.12 21.21
N GLU A 21 8.03 -5.83 20.11
CA GLU A 21 7.77 -7.26 20.14
C GLU A 21 9.01 -8.06 20.54
N GLN A 22 10.17 -7.69 20.01
CA GLN A 22 11.44 -8.35 20.37
C GLN A 22 11.80 -8.13 21.85
N LEU A 23 11.62 -6.89 22.37
CA LEU A 23 11.86 -6.61 23.79
C LEU A 23 10.93 -7.40 24.71
N LYS A 24 9.65 -7.56 24.34
CA LYS A 24 8.71 -8.42 25.07
C LYS A 24 9.14 -9.87 25.10
N ASN A 25 9.79 -10.33 24.03
CA ASN A 25 10.31 -11.69 23.90
C ASN A 25 11.73 -11.86 24.48
N GLY A 26 12.23 -10.86 25.24
CA GLY A 26 13.50 -10.94 25.98
C GLY A 26 14.74 -10.51 25.20
N ALA A 27 14.60 -9.80 24.06
CA ALA A 27 15.74 -9.23 23.36
C ALA A 27 16.49 -8.21 24.24
N GLY A 28 17.82 -8.33 24.31
CA GLY A 28 18.66 -7.44 25.11
C GLY A 28 18.94 -6.06 24.47
N THR A 29 18.55 -5.86 23.23
CA THR A 29 18.85 -4.62 22.49
C THR A 29 17.58 -4.06 21.85
N ASP A 30 17.34 -2.76 22.06
CA ASP A 30 16.25 -2.06 21.40
C ASP A 30 16.69 -1.57 20.00
N LEU A 31 16.06 -2.09 18.96
CA LEU A 31 16.34 -1.71 17.57
C LEU A 31 16.23 -0.21 17.31
N ARG A 32 15.42 0.52 18.08
CA ARG A 32 15.22 1.96 17.93
C ARG A 32 16.45 2.75 18.34
N MET A 33 17.32 2.17 19.19
CA MET A 33 18.49 2.83 19.78
C MET A 33 19.79 2.56 19.01
N ILE A 34 19.78 1.65 18.06
CA ILE A 34 20.93 1.28 17.22
C ILE A 34 20.64 1.55 15.74
N PRO A 35 21.67 1.67 14.87
CA PRO A 35 21.46 1.70 13.42
C PRO A 35 20.78 0.42 12.93
N SER A 36 19.49 0.52 12.62
CA SER A 36 18.67 -0.63 12.23
C SER A 36 17.60 -0.25 11.21
N ILE A 37 17.17 -1.22 10.42
CA ILE A 37 16.11 -1.11 9.43
C ILE A 37 15.20 -2.31 9.46
N ILE A 38 13.96 -2.11 9.01
CA ILE A 38 13.11 -3.16 8.48
C ILE A 38 13.25 -3.15 6.98
N GLY A 39 13.59 -4.30 6.40
CA GLY A 39 13.81 -4.39 4.96
C GLY A 39 13.54 -5.78 4.41
N GLY A 40 13.28 -5.86 3.10
CA GLY A 40 13.10 -7.12 2.41
C GLY A 40 14.40 -7.90 2.23
N ASP A 41 14.29 -9.17 1.86
CA ASP A 41 15.43 -10.04 1.60
C ASP A 41 16.23 -9.56 0.38
N GLN A 42 17.53 -9.35 0.56
CA GLN A 42 18.45 -8.94 -0.51
C GLN A 42 18.53 -9.95 -1.66
N LYS A 43 18.38 -11.25 -1.37
CA LYS A 43 18.50 -12.32 -2.36
C LYS A 43 17.31 -12.36 -3.34
N SER A 44 16.18 -11.81 -2.96
CA SER A 44 14.92 -11.90 -3.72
C SER A 44 14.60 -10.68 -4.59
N ARG A 45 15.53 -9.73 -4.82
CA ARG A 45 15.29 -8.44 -5.49
C ARG A 45 14.22 -7.54 -4.80
N HIS A 46 13.70 -7.95 -3.65
CA HIS A 46 12.71 -7.20 -2.84
C HIS A 46 13.36 -6.41 -1.70
N GLY A 47 14.68 -6.36 -1.68
CA GLY A 47 15.46 -5.74 -0.61
C GLY A 47 15.42 -4.22 -0.63
N VAL A 48 14.28 -3.62 -0.23
CA VAL A 48 14.15 -2.18 0.01
C VAL A 48 13.96 -1.89 1.49
N VAL A 49 14.42 -0.71 1.93
CA VAL A 49 14.24 -0.23 3.29
C VAL A 49 12.78 0.19 3.46
N LEU A 50 12.04 -0.47 4.35
CA LEU A 50 10.65 -0.16 4.67
C LEU A 50 10.53 0.83 5.83
N ALA A 51 11.35 0.65 6.87
CA ALA A 51 11.44 1.57 8.01
C ALA A 51 12.88 1.61 8.52
N LYS A 52 13.22 2.68 9.23
CA LYS A 52 14.57 2.88 9.77
C LYS A 52 14.53 3.54 11.14
N SER A 53 15.56 3.26 11.95
CA SER A 53 15.78 3.91 13.23
C SER A 53 16.32 5.34 13.04
N ILE A 54 16.19 6.18 14.10
CA ILE A 54 16.82 7.51 14.12
C ILE A 54 18.34 7.41 13.97
N PRO A 55 19.06 6.50 14.66
CA PRO A 55 20.47 6.27 14.40
C PRO A 55 20.78 5.93 12.94
N ALA A 56 19.98 5.08 12.28
CA ALA A 56 20.18 4.77 10.86
C ALA A 56 19.94 5.98 9.95
N LYS A 57 18.96 6.85 10.27
CA LYS A 57 18.70 8.09 9.54
C LYS A 57 19.95 9.02 9.51
N ARG A 58 20.78 9.04 10.55
CA ARG A 58 22.00 9.85 10.62
C ARG A 58 23.05 9.45 9.59
N TYR A 59 23.05 8.19 9.12
CA TYR A 59 23.88 7.73 8.02
C TYR A 59 23.31 8.06 6.63
N GLY A 60 22.22 8.84 6.55
CA GLY A 60 21.58 9.19 5.29
C GLY A 60 20.78 8.04 4.66
N ILE A 61 20.42 7.01 5.44
CA ILE A 61 19.57 5.92 4.97
C ILE A 61 18.16 6.46 4.75
N ARG A 62 17.54 6.10 3.60
CA ARG A 62 16.19 6.56 3.21
C ARG A 62 15.23 5.38 3.05
N THR A 63 13.97 5.58 3.43
CA THR A 63 12.90 4.62 3.13
C THR A 63 12.72 4.53 1.61
N GLY A 64 12.51 3.30 1.10
CA GLY A 64 12.41 3.03 -0.33
C GLY A 64 13.74 2.79 -1.05
N GLU A 65 14.90 3.09 -0.43
CA GLU A 65 16.18 2.77 -1.07
C GLU A 65 16.52 1.27 -0.99
N PRO A 66 17.33 0.75 -1.94
CA PRO A 66 17.82 -0.62 -1.87
C PRO A 66 18.61 -0.89 -0.59
N VAL A 67 18.35 -2.02 0.07
CA VAL A 67 19.05 -2.44 1.29
C VAL A 67 20.56 -2.49 1.08
N ALA A 68 21.03 -2.91 -0.11
CA ALA A 68 22.45 -2.90 -0.46
C ALA A 68 23.09 -1.50 -0.36
N ASN A 69 22.35 -0.43 -0.71
CA ASN A 69 22.84 0.94 -0.57
C ASN A 69 22.87 1.36 0.92
N ALA A 70 21.89 0.92 1.71
CA ALA A 70 21.88 1.17 3.16
C ALA A 70 23.10 0.56 3.86
N PHE A 71 23.48 -0.67 3.50
CA PHE A 71 24.71 -1.31 4.03
C PHE A 71 25.98 -0.58 3.63
N ARG A 72 26.07 -0.03 2.40
CA ARG A 72 27.25 0.78 2.00
C ARG A 72 27.40 2.03 2.85
N LYS A 73 26.27 2.63 3.30
CA LYS A 73 26.29 3.81 4.17
C LYS A 73 26.57 3.46 5.64
N CYS A 74 26.15 2.29 6.10
CA CYS A 74 26.32 1.80 7.45
C CYS A 74 26.65 0.30 7.45
N PRO A 75 27.94 -0.11 7.46
CA PRO A 75 28.35 -1.52 7.40
C PRO A 75 27.83 -2.37 8.58
N ASN A 76 27.64 -1.76 9.76
CA ASN A 76 27.14 -2.42 10.97
C ASN A 76 25.62 -2.29 11.12
N LEU A 77 24.89 -2.07 10.02
CA LEU A 77 23.45 -1.94 10.03
C LEU A 77 22.77 -3.26 10.39
N VAL A 78 21.90 -3.22 11.38
CA VAL A 78 21.04 -4.36 11.73
C VAL A 78 19.81 -4.34 10.83
N ILE A 79 19.48 -5.48 10.25
CA ILE A 79 18.29 -5.66 9.42
C ILE A 79 17.36 -6.70 10.02
N GLU A 80 16.07 -6.38 10.06
CA GLU A 80 14.99 -7.29 10.41
C GLU A 80 14.00 -7.43 9.26
N LEU A 81 13.47 -8.63 9.09
CA LEU A 81 12.44 -8.88 8.08
C LEU A 81 11.08 -8.37 8.53
N PRO A 82 10.23 -7.89 7.61
CA PRO A 82 8.91 -7.40 7.97
C PRO A 82 7.95 -8.53 8.36
N ASP A 83 7.23 -8.35 9.47
CA ASP A 83 6.09 -9.19 9.87
C ASP A 83 4.77 -8.43 9.70
N HIS A 84 4.21 -8.50 8.50
CA HIS A 84 2.96 -7.81 8.18
C HIS A 84 1.74 -8.32 8.97
N LYS A 85 1.78 -9.54 9.52
CA LYS A 85 0.71 -10.05 10.38
C LYS A 85 0.72 -9.32 11.73
N MET A 86 1.86 -9.28 12.36
CA MET A 86 2.07 -8.56 13.63
C MET A 86 1.76 -7.06 13.45
N TYR A 87 2.17 -6.44 12.34
CA TYR A 87 1.88 -5.02 12.09
C TYR A 87 0.38 -4.74 12.01
N ARG A 88 -0.42 -5.59 11.35
CA ARG A 88 -1.89 -5.47 11.35
C ARG A 88 -2.50 -5.62 12.74
N GLU A 89 -1.94 -6.48 13.58
CA GLU A 89 -2.39 -6.65 14.97
C GLU A 89 -2.10 -5.40 15.81
N LYS A 90 -0.89 -4.83 15.71
CA LYS A 90 -0.53 -3.58 16.40
C LYS A 90 -1.38 -2.40 15.91
N SER A 91 -1.59 -2.29 14.61
CA SER A 91 -2.48 -1.30 14.00
C SER A 91 -3.90 -1.39 14.57
N ARG A 92 -4.48 -2.60 14.61
CA ARG A 92 -5.81 -2.81 15.18
C ARG A 92 -5.88 -2.41 16.66
N MET A 93 -4.88 -2.79 17.46
CA MET A 93 -4.81 -2.40 18.88
C MET A 93 -4.79 -0.88 19.05
N LEU A 94 -4.06 -0.15 18.20
CA LEU A 94 -4.07 1.31 18.21
C LEU A 94 -5.45 1.86 17.84
N MET A 95 -6.07 1.38 16.76
CA MET A 95 -7.40 1.84 16.35
C MET A 95 -8.46 1.56 17.43
N ASP A 96 -8.42 0.40 18.08
CA ASP A 96 -9.33 0.06 19.17
C ASP A 96 -9.13 0.97 20.38
N TYR A 97 -7.89 1.33 20.71
CA TYR A 97 -7.63 2.32 21.74
C TYR A 97 -8.18 3.71 21.38
N LEU A 98 -7.99 4.18 20.15
CA LEU A 98 -8.51 5.46 19.71
C LEU A 98 -10.04 5.50 19.71
N ARG A 99 -10.71 4.38 19.41
CA ARG A 99 -12.16 4.25 19.49
C ARG A 99 -12.73 4.43 20.90
N THR A 100 -11.92 4.36 21.95
CA THR A 100 -12.36 4.69 23.31
C THR A 100 -12.61 6.19 23.51
N PHE A 101 -12.10 7.04 22.63
CA PHE A 101 -12.28 8.50 22.67
C PHE A 101 -13.41 8.97 21.74
N THR A 102 -13.46 8.46 20.52
CA THR A 102 -14.49 8.78 19.53
C THR A 102 -14.66 7.64 18.54
N LYS A 103 -15.82 7.57 17.88
CA LYS A 103 -16.08 6.62 16.79
C LYS A 103 -15.72 7.17 15.41
N GLU A 104 -15.57 8.48 15.32
CA GLU A 104 -15.29 9.19 14.07
C GLU A 104 -13.79 9.10 13.73
N ILE A 105 -13.38 7.94 13.21
CA ILE A 105 -11.99 7.63 12.86
C ILE A 105 -11.93 7.15 11.42
N GLU A 106 -11.09 7.82 10.62
CA GLU A 106 -10.72 7.40 9.27
C GLU A 106 -9.32 6.81 9.29
N GLN A 107 -9.22 5.49 9.19
CA GLN A 107 -7.93 4.82 9.05
C GLN A 107 -7.41 4.95 7.62
N VAL A 108 -6.31 5.66 7.42
CA VAL A 108 -5.69 5.91 6.10
C VAL A 108 -4.73 4.79 5.72
N SER A 109 -3.92 4.34 6.70
CA SER A 109 -2.95 3.26 6.52
C SER A 109 -2.90 2.35 7.75
N VAL A 110 -1.90 1.48 7.83
CA VAL A 110 -1.69 0.63 9.02
C VAL A 110 -1.20 1.44 10.23
N ASP A 111 -0.63 2.62 10.01
CA ASP A 111 0.08 3.42 11.01
C ASP A 111 -0.43 4.85 11.16
N GLU A 112 -1.38 5.28 10.31
CA GLU A 112 -1.93 6.63 10.39
C GLU A 112 -3.45 6.67 10.26
N CYS A 113 -4.06 7.64 10.95
CA CYS A 113 -5.50 7.89 10.88
C CYS A 113 -5.82 9.36 11.16
N TYR A 114 -6.99 9.77 10.66
CA TYR A 114 -7.65 11.00 11.11
C TYR A 114 -8.70 10.65 12.17
N VAL A 115 -8.83 11.53 13.16
CA VAL A 115 -9.77 11.37 14.27
C VAL A 115 -10.53 12.69 14.43
N ASP A 116 -11.84 12.67 14.28
CA ASP A 116 -12.67 13.82 14.59
C ASP A 116 -13.00 13.82 16.10
N MET A 117 -12.40 14.78 16.79
CA MET A 117 -12.55 14.98 18.22
C MET A 117 -13.61 16.04 18.56
N THR A 118 -14.26 16.66 17.58
CA THR A 118 -15.12 17.83 17.76
C THR A 118 -16.15 17.64 18.88
N GLN A 119 -16.86 16.51 18.87
CA GLN A 119 -17.86 16.21 19.91
C GLN A 119 -17.23 15.68 21.21
N ALA A 120 -16.09 14.99 21.11
CA ALA A 120 -15.40 14.44 22.26
C ALA A 120 -14.70 15.52 23.11
N MET A 121 -14.58 16.74 22.60
CA MET A 121 -13.89 17.85 23.30
C MET A 121 -14.57 18.28 24.59
N GLU A 122 -15.85 17.96 24.82
CA GLU A 122 -16.56 18.30 26.05
C GLU A 122 -15.89 17.74 27.33
N GLY A 123 -15.10 16.67 27.19
CA GLY A 123 -14.36 16.03 28.28
C GLY A 123 -12.94 16.56 28.50
N PHE A 124 -12.47 17.57 27.74
CA PHE A 124 -11.10 18.05 27.78
C PHE A 124 -10.99 19.57 27.91
N CYS A 125 -9.92 20.03 28.56
CA CYS A 125 -9.67 21.48 28.72
C CYS A 125 -9.23 22.13 27.40
N SER A 126 -8.47 21.41 26.57
CA SER A 126 -8.02 21.90 25.26
C SER A 126 -7.76 20.72 24.28
N PRO A 127 -7.72 20.98 22.96
CA PRO A 127 -7.32 19.96 21.99
C PRO A 127 -5.91 19.40 22.24
N VAL A 128 -5.00 20.23 22.75
CA VAL A 128 -3.64 19.82 23.08
C VAL A 128 -3.63 18.84 24.26
N ASP A 129 -4.44 19.08 25.30
CA ASP A 129 -4.54 18.17 26.46
C ASP A 129 -5.08 16.80 26.02
N ALA A 130 -6.11 16.78 25.18
CA ALA A 130 -6.64 15.54 24.62
C ALA A 130 -5.57 14.77 23.82
N ALA A 131 -4.84 15.46 22.95
CA ALA A 131 -3.78 14.86 22.15
C ALA A 131 -2.62 14.34 23.01
N MET A 132 -2.22 15.08 24.06
CA MET A 132 -1.20 14.64 25.02
C MET A 132 -1.63 13.41 25.79
N LEU A 133 -2.89 13.32 26.22
CA LEU A 133 -3.42 12.14 26.88
C LEU A 133 -3.38 10.92 25.95
N ILE A 134 -3.86 11.06 24.69
CA ILE A 134 -3.81 10.00 23.71
C ILE A 134 -2.38 9.54 23.44
N LYS A 135 -1.48 10.47 23.13
CA LYS A 135 -0.08 10.20 22.82
C LYS A 135 0.63 9.47 23.97
N ASN A 136 0.48 9.96 25.20
CA ASN A 136 1.10 9.35 26.38
C ASN A 136 0.50 7.97 26.66
N GLY A 137 -0.82 7.82 26.54
CA GLY A 137 -1.47 6.52 26.69
C GLY A 137 -1.03 5.49 25.66
N VAL A 138 -0.77 5.87 24.41
CA VAL A 138 -0.16 4.99 23.41
C VAL A 138 1.23 4.54 23.84
N ARG A 139 2.07 5.46 24.29
CA ARG A 139 3.43 5.15 24.76
C ARG A 139 3.41 4.20 25.96
N GLU A 140 2.58 4.46 26.95
CA GLU A 140 2.49 3.70 28.20
C GLU A 140 1.90 2.30 27.98
N LYS A 141 0.81 2.20 27.21
CA LYS A 141 0.10 0.93 27.01
C LYS A 141 0.78 0.02 26.00
N PHE A 142 1.37 0.59 24.93
CA PHE A 142 1.84 -0.20 23.80
C PHE A 142 3.36 -0.15 23.61
N GLY A 143 4.09 0.79 24.25
CA GLY A 143 5.54 0.88 24.21
C GLY A 143 6.11 1.50 22.93
N PHE A 144 5.28 2.05 22.05
CA PHE A 144 5.69 2.83 20.89
C PHE A 144 5.12 4.25 20.95
N THR A 145 5.59 5.15 20.11
CA THR A 145 5.20 6.56 20.12
C THR A 145 4.45 6.96 18.87
N VAL A 146 3.62 7.99 19.00
CA VAL A 146 2.90 8.62 17.89
C VAL A 146 3.16 10.12 17.85
N ASN A 147 3.07 10.70 16.66
CA ASN A 147 2.90 12.14 16.49
C ASN A 147 1.41 12.45 16.35
N VAL A 148 0.99 13.59 16.89
CA VAL A 148 -0.37 14.10 16.76
C VAL A 148 -0.35 15.50 16.19
N GLY A 149 -0.95 15.69 15.04
CA GLY A 149 -1.21 17.00 14.45
C GLY A 149 -2.66 17.41 14.69
N ILE A 150 -2.90 18.64 15.07
CA ILE A 150 -4.20 19.18 15.46
C ILE A 150 -4.56 20.34 14.56
N SER A 151 -5.76 20.34 13.99
CA SER A 151 -6.29 21.49 13.25
C SER A 151 -7.80 21.45 13.11
N SER A 152 -8.35 22.35 12.30
CA SER A 152 -9.76 22.42 11.93
C SER A 152 -10.13 21.60 10.69
N ASN A 153 -9.15 21.06 9.94
CA ASN A 153 -9.36 20.16 8.81
C ASN A 153 -8.27 19.09 8.70
N LYS A 154 -8.47 18.11 7.83
CA LYS A 154 -7.57 16.95 7.67
C LYS A 154 -6.21 17.36 7.14
N LEU A 155 -6.15 18.22 6.13
CA LEU A 155 -4.92 18.69 5.53
C LEU A 155 -4.00 19.33 6.56
N LEU A 156 -4.50 20.31 7.29
CA LEU A 156 -3.69 21.04 8.27
C LEU A 156 -3.28 20.17 9.45
N ALA A 157 -4.16 19.24 9.89
CA ALA A 157 -3.80 18.25 10.90
C ALA A 157 -2.67 17.32 10.42
N LYS A 158 -2.71 16.87 9.14
CA LYS A 158 -1.64 16.08 8.51
C LYS A 158 -0.33 16.87 8.45
N MET A 159 -0.35 18.10 7.98
CA MET A 159 0.83 18.98 7.93
C MET A 159 1.43 19.17 9.32
N ALA A 160 0.61 19.43 10.34
CA ALA A 160 1.06 19.60 11.73
C ALA A 160 1.78 18.36 12.27
N SER A 161 1.28 17.15 11.98
CA SER A 161 1.90 15.91 12.47
C SER A 161 3.29 15.63 11.90
N ASP A 162 3.64 16.28 10.77
CA ASP A 162 4.92 16.10 10.09
C ASP A 162 5.99 17.14 10.47
N PHE A 163 5.68 18.20 11.23
CA PHE A 163 6.63 19.26 11.57
C PHE A 163 7.88 18.77 12.30
N GLU A 164 7.72 18.16 13.43
CA GLU A 164 8.82 17.60 14.22
C GLU A 164 8.44 16.21 14.74
N LYS A 165 9.29 15.23 14.51
CA LYS A 165 9.13 13.84 14.97
C LYS A 165 10.39 13.41 15.72
N PRO A 166 10.32 12.48 16.69
CA PRO A 166 9.16 11.71 17.13
C PRO A 166 8.47 12.25 18.39
N ASP A 167 7.32 11.66 18.73
CA ASP A 167 6.63 11.78 20.03
C ASP A 167 6.21 13.22 20.36
N LYS A 168 5.66 13.92 19.37
CA LYS A 168 5.26 15.34 19.48
C LYS A 168 3.76 15.54 19.25
N VAL A 169 3.28 16.66 19.76
CA VAL A 169 1.96 17.24 19.46
C VAL A 169 2.17 18.61 18.87
N HIS A 170 1.57 18.87 17.73
CA HIS A 170 1.65 20.14 17.04
C HIS A 170 0.27 20.63 16.61
N THR A 171 0.10 21.95 16.59
CA THR A 171 -1.07 22.61 16.03
C THR A 171 -0.72 23.30 14.72
N LEU A 172 -1.69 23.37 13.83
CA LEU A 172 -1.64 24.20 12.64
C LEU A 172 -3.05 24.71 12.32
N PHE A 173 -3.53 25.68 13.08
CA PHE A 173 -4.81 26.32 12.79
C PHE A 173 -4.68 27.36 11.67
N PRO A 174 -5.78 27.80 11.04
CA PRO A 174 -5.72 28.72 9.90
C PRO A 174 -4.90 30.00 10.14
N GLU A 175 -4.93 30.54 11.34
CA GLU A 175 -4.16 31.71 11.75
C GLU A 175 -2.65 31.45 11.84
N GLU A 176 -2.24 30.19 11.96
CA GLU A 176 -0.84 29.79 12.09
C GLU A 176 -0.19 29.46 10.74
N ILE A 177 -0.96 29.33 9.65
CA ILE A 177 -0.50 28.89 8.31
C ILE A 177 0.68 29.74 7.83
N ARG A 178 0.55 31.06 7.89
CA ARG A 178 1.58 31.98 7.38
C ARG A 178 2.91 31.85 8.13
N VAL A 179 2.87 31.51 9.40
CA VAL A 179 4.06 31.45 10.26
C VAL A 179 4.67 30.05 10.26
N LYS A 180 3.84 29.00 10.32
CA LYS A 180 4.32 27.62 10.49
C LYS A 180 4.43 26.85 9.16
N MET A 181 3.54 27.08 8.20
CA MET A 181 3.47 26.27 6.98
C MET A 181 4.10 26.96 5.75
N TRP A 182 3.82 28.25 5.54
CA TRP A 182 4.32 28.96 4.36
C TRP A 182 5.84 29.01 4.21
N PRO A 183 6.66 29.10 5.29
CA PRO A 183 8.11 29.07 5.15
C PRO A 183 8.70 27.73 4.74
N LEU A 184 7.91 26.64 4.78
CA LEU A 184 8.39 25.31 4.44
C LEU A 184 8.68 25.19 2.95
N PRO A 185 9.69 24.39 2.56
CA PRO A 185 9.93 24.05 1.17
C PRO A 185 8.69 23.46 0.50
N ILE A 186 8.48 23.76 -0.78
CA ILE A 186 7.30 23.28 -1.54
C ILE A 186 7.14 21.76 -1.51
N GLY A 187 8.24 21.02 -1.40
CA GLY A 187 8.21 19.56 -1.31
C GLY A 187 7.67 18.99 0.00
N GLU A 188 7.49 19.83 1.01
CA GLU A 188 6.89 19.43 2.30
C GLU A 188 5.35 19.55 2.28
N LEU A 189 4.77 20.18 1.24
CA LEU A 189 3.32 20.25 1.11
C LEU A 189 2.74 18.87 0.83
N TYR A 190 1.74 18.48 1.63
CA TYR A 190 1.03 17.23 1.42
C TYR A 190 0.53 17.10 -0.03
N MET A 191 0.70 15.94 -0.64
CA MET A 191 0.39 15.64 -2.04
C MET A 191 1.31 16.31 -3.09
N ALA A 192 2.26 17.16 -2.72
CA ALA A 192 3.26 17.68 -3.66
C ALA A 192 4.34 16.63 -3.93
N GLY A 193 4.07 15.71 -4.86
CA GLY A 193 5.04 14.68 -5.27
C GLY A 193 6.19 15.25 -6.11
N HIS A 194 7.26 14.47 -6.27
CA HIS A 194 8.49 14.87 -6.97
C HIS A 194 8.23 15.56 -8.31
N SER A 195 7.37 14.99 -9.17
CA SER A 195 7.07 15.57 -10.49
C SER A 195 6.41 16.95 -10.40
N SER A 196 5.49 17.15 -9.45
CA SER A 196 4.84 18.45 -9.23
C SER A 196 5.82 19.48 -8.68
N VAL A 197 6.67 19.05 -7.73
CA VAL A 197 7.71 19.91 -7.14
C VAL A 197 8.70 20.38 -8.20
N GLU A 198 9.13 19.53 -9.12
CA GLU A 198 10.04 19.92 -10.21
C GLU A 198 9.40 20.94 -11.16
N ILE A 199 8.09 20.82 -11.44
CA ILE A 199 7.38 21.82 -12.24
C ILE A 199 7.25 23.13 -11.48
N LEU A 200 6.86 23.10 -10.21
CA LEU A 200 6.73 24.31 -9.38
C LEU A 200 8.07 25.05 -9.23
N LYS A 201 9.16 24.33 -9.02
CA LYS A 201 10.49 24.95 -8.98
C LYS A 201 10.90 25.65 -10.27
N LYS A 202 10.52 25.10 -11.44
CA LYS A 202 10.74 25.78 -12.74
C LYS A 202 9.93 27.06 -12.88
N LEU A 203 8.86 27.21 -12.11
CA LEU A 203 8.05 28.43 -12.01
C LEU A 203 8.53 29.34 -10.87
N GLU A 204 9.72 29.09 -10.31
CA GLU A 204 10.31 29.82 -9.18
C GLU A 204 9.49 29.74 -7.88
N ILE A 205 8.61 28.75 -7.75
CA ILE A 205 7.82 28.46 -6.54
C ILE A 205 8.63 27.50 -5.69
N LEU A 206 9.29 28.00 -4.67
CA LEU A 206 10.22 27.25 -3.84
C LEU A 206 9.64 26.88 -2.48
N THR A 207 8.72 27.67 -1.97
CA THR A 207 8.05 27.49 -0.68
C THR A 207 6.55 27.29 -0.85
N ILE A 208 5.90 26.80 0.22
CA ILE A 208 4.44 26.69 0.26
C ILE A 208 3.79 28.09 0.16
N GLY A 209 4.42 29.10 0.77
CA GLY A 209 3.97 30.48 0.72
C GLY A 209 4.04 31.08 -0.69
N ASP A 210 5.07 30.75 -1.48
CA ASP A 210 5.15 31.17 -2.89
C ASP A 210 3.97 30.58 -3.68
N LEU A 211 3.65 29.30 -3.47
CA LEU A 211 2.50 28.65 -4.12
C LEU A 211 1.18 29.29 -3.70
N ALA A 212 1.00 29.55 -2.40
CA ALA A 212 -0.24 30.14 -1.87
C ALA A 212 -0.53 31.53 -2.47
N GLN A 213 0.52 32.29 -2.78
CA GLN A 213 0.44 33.64 -3.33
C GLN A 213 0.48 33.69 -4.86
N ALA A 214 0.77 32.56 -5.52
CA ALA A 214 0.81 32.47 -6.98
C ALA A 214 -0.60 32.59 -7.61
N ASP A 215 -0.65 33.01 -8.86
CA ASP A 215 -1.90 32.96 -9.64
C ASP A 215 -2.34 31.50 -9.85
N PRO A 216 -3.49 31.08 -9.34
CA PRO A 216 -3.97 29.69 -9.49
C PRO A 216 -4.17 29.28 -10.96
N ARG A 217 -4.40 30.25 -11.87
CA ARG A 217 -4.53 29.98 -13.32
C ARG A 217 -3.21 29.50 -13.90
N LEU A 218 -2.09 30.13 -13.50
CA LEU A 218 -0.75 29.70 -13.91
C LEU A 218 -0.46 28.28 -13.44
N ILE A 219 -0.77 27.98 -12.18
CA ILE A 219 -0.54 26.65 -11.60
C ILE A 219 -1.41 25.58 -12.29
N THR A 220 -2.69 25.91 -12.55
CA THR A 220 -3.63 25.01 -13.24
C THR A 220 -3.21 24.76 -14.70
N LEU A 221 -2.61 25.74 -15.37
CA LEU A 221 -2.08 25.57 -16.73
C LEU A 221 -1.03 24.44 -16.80
N HIS A 222 -0.15 24.36 -15.81
CA HIS A 222 0.95 23.38 -15.78
C HIS A 222 0.60 22.06 -15.11
N LEU A 223 -0.21 22.07 -14.06
CA LEU A 223 -0.52 20.90 -13.22
C LEU A 223 -1.99 20.47 -13.29
N LYS A 224 -2.82 21.15 -14.08
CA LYS A 224 -4.25 20.88 -14.26
C LYS A 224 -4.99 20.91 -12.90
N SER A 225 -5.97 20.01 -12.71
CA SER A 225 -6.75 19.89 -11.47
C SER A 225 -5.89 19.61 -10.23
N HIS A 226 -4.77 18.92 -10.40
CA HIS A 226 -3.83 18.68 -9.31
C HIS A 226 -3.15 19.98 -8.84
N GLY A 227 -2.88 20.89 -9.77
CA GLY A 227 -2.35 22.22 -9.45
C GLY A 227 -3.32 23.08 -8.65
N GLN A 228 -4.60 23.05 -9.02
CA GLN A 228 -5.66 23.73 -8.26
C GLN A 228 -5.72 23.19 -6.83
N MET A 229 -5.72 21.87 -6.67
CA MET A 229 -5.72 21.24 -5.34
C MET A 229 -4.50 21.65 -4.51
N LEU A 230 -3.29 21.63 -5.09
CA LEU A 230 -2.08 22.04 -4.36
C LEU A 230 -2.13 23.52 -3.96
N TRP A 231 -2.69 24.40 -4.80
CA TRP A 231 -2.87 25.81 -4.46
C TRP A 231 -3.87 25.99 -3.30
N GLU A 232 -4.99 25.28 -3.32
CA GLU A 232 -5.96 25.26 -2.22
C GLU A 232 -5.30 24.76 -0.94
N PHE A 233 -4.52 23.68 -1.01
CA PHE A 233 -3.77 23.12 0.11
C PHE A 233 -2.74 24.11 0.67
N ALA A 234 -2.02 24.85 -0.17
CA ALA A 234 -1.09 25.89 0.28
C ALA A 234 -1.79 27.02 1.04
N ASN A 235 -3.07 27.25 0.75
CA ASN A 235 -3.94 28.20 1.45
C ASN A 235 -4.69 27.57 2.65
N GLY A 236 -4.44 26.30 2.98
CA GLY A 236 -5.08 25.60 4.09
C GLY A 236 -6.53 25.19 3.82
N ILE A 237 -6.95 25.20 2.56
CA ILE A 237 -8.32 24.89 2.14
C ILE A 237 -8.43 23.37 1.91
N ASP A 238 -9.24 22.70 2.71
CA ASP A 238 -9.63 21.30 2.57
C ASP A 238 -11.04 21.11 3.10
N HIS A 239 -11.94 20.64 2.24
CA HIS A 239 -13.35 20.43 2.54
C HIS A 239 -13.68 18.96 2.84
N SER A 240 -12.68 18.09 2.86
CA SER A 240 -12.89 16.67 3.11
C SER A 240 -13.23 16.42 4.59
N SER A 241 -14.29 15.68 4.85
CA SER A 241 -14.65 15.23 6.19
C SER A 241 -13.91 13.93 6.56
N VAL A 242 -13.81 13.65 7.87
CA VAL A 242 -13.34 12.36 8.37
C VAL A 242 -14.37 11.29 7.99
N GLN A 243 -13.93 10.23 7.31
CA GLN A 243 -14.78 9.15 6.81
C GLN A 243 -14.62 7.93 7.72
N SER A 244 -15.52 7.76 8.68
CA SER A 244 -15.49 6.61 9.60
C SER A 244 -15.89 5.27 8.95
N GLN A 245 -16.52 5.33 7.78
CA GLN A 245 -16.80 4.15 6.96
C GLN A 245 -15.73 3.94 5.92
N GLN A 246 -15.24 2.70 5.81
CA GLN A 246 -14.27 2.35 4.79
C GLN A 246 -14.90 2.46 3.40
N ALA A 247 -14.26 3.21 2.51
CA ALA A 247 -14.71 3.31 1.13
C ALA A 247 -14.66 1.94 0.44
N GLU A 248 -15.64 1.68 -0.42
CA GLU A 248 -15.65 0.45 -1.22
C GLU A 248 -14.42 0.36 -2.14
N ALA A 249 -13.87 -0.84 -2.23
CA ALA A 249 -12.73 -1.07 -3.10
C ALA A 249 -13.11 -0.88 -4.58
N LYS A 250 -12.39 -0.02 -5.30
CA LYS A 250 -12.61 0.20 -6.74
C LYS A 250 -12.02 -0.91 -7.61
N GLY A 251 -11.18 -1.76 -7.05
CA GLY A 251 -10.53 -2.87 -7.72
C GLY A 251 -9.65 -3.68 -6.79
N VAL A 252 -9.35 -4.90 -7.21
CA VAL A 252 -8.43 -5.82 -6.51
C VAL A 252 -7.29 -6.15 -7.46
N GLY A 253 -6.05 -6.03 -7.00
CA GLY A 253 -4.89 -6.37 -7.82
C GLY A 253 -3.77 -6.98 -7.01
N ASN A 254 -2.89 -7.69 -7.70
CA ASN A 254 -1.64 -8.20 -7.16
C ASN A 254 -0.56 -8.15 -8.23
N SER A 255 0.67 -7.87 -7.84
CA SER A 255 1.83 -7.88 -8.73
C SER A 255 3.05 -8.44 -8.00
N THR A 256 3.98 -9.02 -8.75
CA THR A 256 5.21 -9.55 -8.18
C THR A 256 6.41 -9.20 -9.05
N THR A 257 7.50 -8.79 -8.40
CA THR A 257 8.82 -8.69 -9.04
C THR A 257 9.44 -10.08 -9.08
N LEU A 258 9.91 -10.50 -10.24
CA LEU A 258 10.50 -11.83 -10.43
C LEU A 258 11.92 -11.88 -9.84
N SER A 259 12.31 -13.02 -9.33
CA SER A 259 13.68 -13.24 -8.79
C SER A 259 14.74 -13.09 -9.86
N LYS A 260 14.44 -13.48 -11.10
CA LYS A 260 15.20 -13.21 -12.33
C LYS A 260 14.23 -12.70 -13.40
N ASP A 261 14.73 -11.98 -14.38
CA ASP A 261 13.90 -11.54 -15.49
C ASP A 261 13.44 -12.75 -16.29
N ALA A 262 12.15 -12.79 -16.66
CA ALA A 262 11.55 -13.87 -17.43
C ALA A 262 11.63 -13.54 -18.92
N GLU A 263 12.03 -14.51 -19.72
CA GLU A 263 12.25 -14.37 -21.17
C GLU A 263 11.35 -15.30 -22.00
N THR A 264 10.60 -16.19 -21.34
CA THR A 264 9.74 -17.16 -22.02
C THR A 264 8.35 -17.21 -21.45
N LEU A 265 7.37 -17.61 -22.27
CA LEU A 265 5.99 -17.83 -21.82
C LEU A 265 5.90 -18.93 -20.75
N GLU A 266 6.79 -19.92 -20.79
CA GLU A 266 6.85 -20.98 -19.78
C GLU A 266 7.20 -20.46 -18.39
N GLU A 267 8.03 -19.40 -18.30
CA GLU A 267 8.37 -18.73 -17.04
C GLU A 267 7.26 -17.77 -16.57
N ILE A 268 6.53 -17.17 -17.50
CA ILE A 268 5.52 -16.13 -17.26
C ILE A 268 4.16 -16.72 -16.83
N ARG A 269 3.68 -17.76 -17.51
CA ARG A 269 2.37 -18.35 -17.25
C ARG A 269 2.14 -18.83 -15.81
N PRO A 270 3.09 -19.51 -15.14
CA PRO A 270 2.94 -19.87 -13.72
C PRO A 270 2.78 -18.68 -12.78
N VAL A 271 3.44 -17.56 -13.11
CA VAL A 271 3.32 -16.31 -12.34
C VAL A 271 1.91 -15.74 -12.45
N PHE A 272 1.36 -15.66 -13.67
CA PHE A 272 -0.02 -15.23 -13.86
C PHE A 272 -1.02 -16.16 -13.17
N ALA A 273 -0.80 -17.47 -13.19
CA ALA A 273 -1.66 -18.42 -12.47
C ALA A 273 -1.68 -18.14 -10.96
N HIS A 274 -0.53 -17.87 -10.35
CA HIS A 274 -0.44 -17.50 -8.94
C HIS A 274 -1.12 -16.16 -8.64
N LEU A 275 -0.90 -15.14 -9.49
CA LEU A 275 -1.52 -13.83 -9.33
C LEU A 275 -3.04 -13.89 -9.48
N ALA A 276 -3.54 -14.61 -10.48
CA ALA A 276 -4.96 -14.80 -10.72
C ALA A 276 -5.65 -15.55 -9.56
N ALA A 277 -5.01 -16.58 -9.01
CA ALA A 277 -5.50 -17.29 -7.83
C ALA A 277 -5.64 -16.35 -6.62
N SER A 278 -4.60 -15.53 -6.36
CA SER A 278 -4.62 -14.55 -5.27
C SER A 278 -5.73 -13.49 -5.45
N VAL A 279 -5.89 -12.96 -6.66
CA VAL A 279 -6.91 -11.96 -6.96
C VAL A 279 -8.31 -12.56 -6.87
N GLY A 280 -8.53 -13.75 -7.46
CA GLY A 280 -9.81 -14.46 -7.42
C GLY A 280 -10.24 -14.83 -6.00
N GLU A 281 -9.31 -15.28 -5.13
CA GLU A 281 -9.61 -15.57 -3.72
C GLU A 281 -10.04 -14.30 -2.98
N ARG A 282 -9.36 -13.17 -3.21
CA ARG A 282 -9.70 -11.89 -2.57
C ARG A 282 -11.05 -11.35 -3.03
N LEU A 283 -11.39 -11.47 -4.31
CA LEU A 283 -12.70 -11.11 -4.84
C LEU A 283 -13.80 -11.96 -4.19
N LYS A 284 -13.66 -13.28 -4.15
CA LYS A 284 -14.59 -14.21 -3.50
C LYS A 284 -14.77 -13.88 -2.02
N LYS A 285 -13.68 -13.63 -1.30
CA LYS A 285 -13.74 -13.27 0.13
C LYS A 285 -14.46 -11.95 0.37
N ALA A 286 -14.39 -11.01 -0.57
CA ALA A 286 -15.10 -9.74 -0.52
C ALA A 286 -16.55 -9.84 -1.02
N GLY A 287 -17.03 -11.00 -1.52
CA GLY A 287 -18.35 -11.15 -2.13
C GLY A 287 -18.49 -10.35 -3.43
N GLN A 288 -17.40 -10.13 -4.15
CA GLN A 288 -17.36 -9.26 -5.33
C GLN A 288 -16.94 -10.02 -6.60
N LYS A 289 -17.43 -9.54 -7.74
CA LYS A 289 -17.03 -9.95 -9.08
C LYS A 289 -16.50 -8.75 -9.85
N ALA A 290 -15.56 -8.97 -10.76
CA ALA A 290 -14.96 -7.92 -11.57
C ALA A 290 -15.43 -8.00 -13.01
N SER A 291 -15.75 -6.86 -13.60
CA SER A 291 -16.15 -6.72 -15.02
C SER A 291 -14.98 -6.31 -15.92
N MET A 292 -13.83 -5.97 -15.35
CA MET A 292 -12.64 -5.54 -16.11
C MET A 292 -11.38 -6.18 -15.50
N VAL A 293 -10.52 -6.67 -16.38
CA VAL A 293 -9.18 -7.17 -16.05
C VAL A 293 -8.14 -6.33 -16.78
N SER A 294 -7.08 -5.98 -16.07
CA SER A 294 -5.88 -5.38 -16.64
C SER A 294 -4.64 -6.17 -16.23
N MET A 295 -3.68 -6.22 -17.11
CA MET A 295 -2.37 -6.78 -16.91
C MET A 295 -1.32 -5.67 -16.93
N GLU A 296 -0.28 -5.78 -16.09
CA GLU A 296 0.87 -4.87 -16.04
C GLU A 296 2.15 -5.66 -16.27
N ILE A 297 3.00 -5.13 -17.15
CA ILE A 297 4.38 -5.57 -17.37
C ILE A 297 5.31 -4.45 -16.94
N LYS A 298 6.38 -4.77 -16.19
CA LYS A 298 7.56 -3.93 -16.08
C LYS A 298 8.73 -4.70 -16.66
N TYR A 299 9.39 -4.12 -17.64
CA TYR A 299 10.58 -4.67 -18.28
C TYR A 299 11.85 -4.50 -17.43
N TYR A 300 12.95 -5.11 -17.86
CA TYR A 300 14.26 -5.05 -17.19
C TYR A 300 14.80 -3.62 -17.06
N ASP A 301 14.46 -2.72 -18.00
CA ASP A 301 14.81 -1.30 -18.04
C ASP A 301 13.86 -0.39 -17.22
N PHE A 302 12.93 -0.99 -16.47
CA PHE A 302 11.86 -0.34 -15.67
C PHE A 302 10.75 0.33 -16.47
N ARG A 303 10.75 0.26 -17.81
CA ARG A 303 9.61 0.67 -18.64
C ARG A 303 8.40 -0.18 -18.29
N LYS A 304 7.21 0.48 -18.21
CA LYS A 304 5.95 -0.17 -17.87
C LYS A 304 4.98 -0.13 -19.02
N ILE A 305 4.28 -1.22 -19.23
CA ILE A 305 3.13 -1.32 -20.12
C ILE A 305 1.98 -1.94 -19.33
N SER A 306 0.78 -1.42 -19.55
CA SER A 306 -0.46 -2.04 -19.07
C SER A 306 -1.48 -2.13 -20.18
N HIS A 307 -2.18 -3.25 -20.23
CA HIS A 307 -3.27 -3.47 -21.17
C HIS A 307 -4.48 -4.03 -20.42
N GLN A 308 -5.70 -3.71 -20.90
CA GLN A 308 -6.91 -4.08 -20.19
C GLN A 308 -8.03 -4.46 -21.17
N LYS A 309 -8.92 -5.34 -20.71
CA LYS A 309 -10.16 -5.66 -21.43
C LYS A 309 -11.34 -5.73 -20.49
N GLN A 310 -12.52 -5.46 -21.06
CA GLN A 310 -13.78 -5.72 -20.40
C GLN A 310 -14.11 -7.18 -20.54
N LEU A 311 -14.55 -7.82 -19.46
CA LEU A 311 -15.01 -9.20 -19.45
C LEU A 311 -16.44 -9.25 -19.95
N MET A 312 -16.79 -10.31 -20.66
CA MET A 312 -18.18 -10.54 -21.13
C MET A 312 -19.15 -10.65 -19.95
N ARG A 313 -18.73 -11.25 -18.84
CA ARG A 313 -19.50 -11.38 -17.60
C ARG A 313 -18.62 -11.06 -16.39
N PRO A 314 -19.18 -10.40 -15.36
CA PRO A 314 -18.47 -10.20 -14.11
C PRO A 314 -18.07 -11.54 -13.50
N THR A 315 -16.81 -11.67 -13.07
CA THR A 315 -16.29 -12.92 -12.52
C THR A 315 -15.34 -12.74 -11.36
N SER A 316 -15.26 -13.75 -10.50
CA SER A 316 -14.21 -13.96 -9.52
C SER A 316 -13.44 -15.28 -9.77
N ASP A 317 -13.69 -15.92 -10.94
CA ASP A 317 -13.04 -17.17 -11.30
C ASP A 317 -11.59 -16.94 -11.70
N GLN A 318 -10.68 -17.62 -10.99
CA GLN A 318 -9.24 -17.50 -11.21
C GLN A 318 -8.80 -17.96 -12.62
N ASN A 319 -9.51 -18.91 -13.25
CA ASN A 319 -9.13 -19.38 -14.58
C ASN A 319 -9.45 -18.33 -15.65
N VAL A 320 -10.62 -17.68 -15.56
CA VAL A 320 -11.00 -16.59 -16.46
C VAL A 320 -10.04 -15.40 -16.30
N LEU A 321 -9.65 -15.06 -15.05
CA LEU A 321 -8.67 -14.02 -14.79
C LEU A 321 -7.30 -14.38 -15.37
N TYR A 322 -6.86 -15.63 -15.20
CA TYR A 322 -5.62 -16.15 -15.74
C TYR A 322 -5.58 -16.12 -17.28
N GLU A 323 -6.58 -16.68 -17.92
CA GLU A 323 -6.69 -16.72 -19.39
C GLU A 323 -6.69 -15.30 -19.97
N SER A 324 -7.50 -14.42 -19.35
CA SER A 324 -7.55 -13.00 -19.74
C SER A 324 -6.21 -12.28 -19.60
N ALA A 325 -5.45 -12.56 -18.54
CA ALA A 325 -4.13 -11.96 -18.34
C ALA A 325 -3.10 -12.47 -19.34
N CYS A 326 -3.14 -13.78 -19.68
CA CYS A 326 -2.27 -14.36 -20.70
C CYS A 326 -2.55 -13.80 -22.09
N GLU A 327 -3.83 -13.71 -22.51
CA GLU A 327 -4.21 -13.11 -23.78
C GLU A 327 -3.72 -11.67 -23.89
N LEU A 328 -4.01 -10.82 -22.88
CA LEU A 328 -3.56 -9.43 -22.86
C LEU A 328 -2.03 -9.30 -22.88
N PHE A 329 -1.33 -10.24 -22.26
CA PHE A 329 0.13 -10.27 -22.27
C PHE A 329 0.67 -10.61 -23.67
N GLU A 330 0.13 -11.64 -24.31
CA GLU A 330 0.56 -12.10 -25.64
C GLU A 330 0.29 -11.04 -26.73
N GLU A 331 -0.74 -10.19 -26.55
CA GLU A 331 -1.04 -9.07 -27.46
C GLU A 331 0.04 -7.96 -27.46
N VAL A 332 0.73 -7.73 -26.33
CA VAL A 332 1.61 -6.56 -26.16
C VAL A 332 3.07 -6.91 -25.87
N TRP A 333 3.37 -8.16 -25.55
CA TRP A 333 4.73 -8.57 -25.22
C TRP A 333 5.59 -8.69 -26.48
N THR A 334 6.72 -8.02 -26.47
CA THR A 334 7.66 -7.93 -27.60
C THR A 334 8.82 -8.91 -27.52
N GLY A 335 8.82 -9.85 -26.55
CA GLY A 335 9.93 -10.79 -26.31
C GLY A 335 11.04 -10.23 -25.42
N GLU A 336 10.92 -8.98 -24.96
CA GLU A 336 11.91 -8.39 -24.05
C GLU A 336 11.81 -8.99 -22.65
N PRO A 337 12.95 -9.06 -21.89
CA PRO A 337 12.96 -9.62 -20.54
C PRO A 337 12.04 -8.87 -19.59
N VAL A 338 11.21 -9.62 -18.87
CA VAL A 338 10.17 -9.11 -17.96
C VAL A 338 10.62 -9.19 -16.51
N ARG A 339 10.62 -8.06 -15.81
CA ARG A 339 11.02 -7.93 -14.42
C ARG A 339 9.87 -8.08 -13.43
N LEU A 340 8.67 -7.60 -13.78
CA LEU A 340 7.50 -7.63 -12.91
C LEU A 340 6.26 -7.92 -13.74
N LEU A 341 5.36 -8.71 -13.17
CA LEU A 341 4.03 -8.99 -13.70
C LEU A 341 2.96 -8.62 -12.68
N GLY A 342 1.84 -8.10 -13.16
CA GLY A 342 0.69 -7.76 -12.35
C GLY A 342 -0.63 -8.11 -13.02
N ILE A 343 -1.62 -8.45 -12.20
CA ILE A 343 -3.04 -8.54 -12.58
C ILE A 343 -3.82 -7.58 -11.68
N ARG A 344 -4.68 -6.78 -12.27
CA ARG A 344 -5.60 -5.90 -11.56
C ARG A 344 -7.01 -6.06 -12.13
N THR A 345 -7.99 -6.03 -11.25
CA THR A 345 -9.40 -6.02 -11.61
C THR A 345 -10.03 -4.68 -11.25
N ALA A 346 -11.05 -4.29 -11.99
CA ALA A 346 -11.80 -3.06 -11.76
C ALA A 346 -13.28 -3.27 -12.13
N LYS A 347 -14.10 -2.23 -11.94
CA LYS A 347 -15.55 -2.27 -12.11
C LYS A 347 -16.13 -3.45 -11.33
N LEU A 348 -15.90 -3.41 -10.01
CA LEU A 348 -16.40 -4.43 -9.11
C LEU A 348 -17.91 -4.29 -8.95
N VAL A 349 -18.60 -5.44 -8.91
CA VAL A 349 -20.03 -5.55 -8.63
C VAL A 349 -20.24 -6.56 -7.50
N ASP A 350 -21.29 -6.39 -6.71
CA ASP A 350 -21.65 -7.35 -5.69
C ASP A 350 -21.99 -8.70 -6.32
N GLU A 351 -21.58 -9.80 -5.71
CA GLU A 351 -21.87 -11.15 -6.22
C GLU A 351 -23.36 -11.43 -6.33
N LYS A 352 -24.19 -10.79 -5.48
CA LYS A 352 -25.65 -10.94 -5.43
C LYS A 352 -26.38 -9.95 -6.32
N GLU A 353 -25.68 -8.98 -6.91
CA GLU A 353 -26.31 -7.99 -7.78
C GLU A 353 -26.90 -8.67 -9.01
N PRO A 354 -28.19 -8.43 -9.32
CA PRO A 354 -28.81 -9.02 -10.51
C PRO A 354 -28.12 -8.50 -11.77
N MET A 355 -27.65 -9.42 -12.60
CA MET A 355 -26.97 -9.09 -13.84
C MET A 355 -28.00 -8.83 -14.94
N GLN A 356 -27.93 -7.68 -15.57
CA GLN A 356 -28.70 -7.42 -16.78
C GLN A 356 -28.12 -8.25 -17.92
N LEU A 357 -28.87 -9.25 -18.35
CA LEU A 357 -28.49 -10.08 -19.51
C LEU A 357 -28.77 -9.28 -20.78
N SER A 358 -27.80 -9.20 -21.68
CA SER A 358 -27.98 -8.72 -23.03
C SER A 358 -28.68 -9.81 -23.86
N ILE A 359 -29.40 -9.40 -24.92
CA ILE A 359 -29.97 -10.35 -25.90
C ILE A 359 -28.91 -11.27 -26.52
N PHE A 360 -27.67 -10.83 -26.58
CA PHE A 360 -26.50 -11.59 -27.02
C PHE A 360 -25.95 -12.55 -25.96
N ASP A 361 -26.38 -12.42 -24.70
CA ASP A 361 -26.00 -13.32 -23.59
C ASP A 361 -26.89 -14.59 -23.55
N ILE A 362 -27.93 -14.64 -24.41
CA ILE A 362 -28.83 -15.79 -24.59
C ILE A 362 -28.20 -16.82 -25.55
N GLU A 363 -26.89 -16.91 -25.62
CA GLU A 363 -26.30 -18.15 -26.14
C GLU A 363 -26.57 -19.28 -25.13
N ILE A 364 -27.26 -20.31 -25.64
CA ILE A 364 -27.59 -21.54 -24.97
C ILE A 364 -26.44 -21.97 -24.07
N PRO A 365 -26.68 -22.15 -22.76
CA PRO A 365 -25.63 -22.63 -21.88
C PRO A 365 -25.12 -23.94 -22.45
N LYS A 366 -23.88 -23.96 -22.97
CA LYS A 366 -23.19 -25.25 -23.10
C LYS A 366 -23.25 -25.88 -21.72
N PRO A 367 -23.83 -27.09 -21.59
CA PRO A 367 -23.91 -27.74 -20.29
C PRO A 367 -22.49 -27.69 -19.72
N LEU A 368 -22.35 -27.08 -18.57
CA LEU A 368 -21.11 -27.13 -17.79
C LEU A 368 -20.70 -28.58 -17.79
N ASP A 369 -19.54 -28.90 -18.37
CA ASP A 369 -19.05 -30.26 -18.42
C ASP A 369 -19.08 -30.78 -16.98
N GLU A 370 -20.07 -31.64 -16.68
CA GLU A 370 -20.27 -32.21 -15.33
C GLU A 370 -18.99 -32.82 -14.79
N LYS A 371 -18.08 -33.24 -15.68
CA LYS A 371 -16.75 -33.74 -15.33
C LYS A 371 -15.86 -32.64 -14.77
N HIS A 372 -15.88 -31.44 -15.35
CA HIS A 372 -15.10 -30.30 -14.84
C HIS A 372 -15.61 -29.82 -13.48
N GLN A 373 -16.94 -29.80 -13.29
CA GLN A 373 -17.50 -29.41 -11.99
C GLN A 373 -17.19 -30.46 -10.91
N LYS A 374 -17.37 -31.75 -11.22
CA LYS A 374 -17.03 -32.87 -10.31
C LYS A 374 -15.53 -32.89 -9.97
N LEU A 375 -14.65 -32.56 -10.94
CA LEU A 375 -13.22 -32.47 -10.72
C LEU A 375 -12.87 -31.28 -9.77
N LYS A 376 -13.51 -30.12 -9.98
CA LYS A 376 -13.34 -28.94 -9.14
C LYS A 376 -13.78 -29.21 -7.70
N ASP A 377 -14.95 -29.81 -7.54
CA ASP A 377 -15.48 -30.18 -6.21
C ASP A 377 -14.59 -31.21 -5.50
N ALA A 378 -14.02 -32.14 -6.24
CA ALA A 378 -13.09 -33.14 -5.72
C ALA A 378 -11.74 -32.48 -5.28
N MET A 379 -11.21 -31.56 -6.08
CA MET A 379 -10.00 -30.80 -5.73
C MET A 379 -10.21 -29.92 -4.49
N GLU A 380 -11.35 -29.22 -4.39
CA GLU A 380 -11.68 -28.40 -3.20
C GLU A 380 -11.82 -29.26 -1.93
N LYS A 381 -12.40 -30.46 -2.02
CA LYS A 381 -12.47 -31.43 -0.91
C LYS A 381 -11.09 -31.94 -0.48
N LEU A 382 -10.21 -32.18 -1.44
CA LEU A 382 -8.82 -32.62 -1.15
C LEU A 382 -8.00 -31.51 -0.51
N ASP A 383 -8.11 -30.28 -1.02
CA ASP A 383 -7.44 -29.10 -0.42
C ASP A 383 -7.95 -28.80 0.98
N ALA A 384 -9.26 -28.98 1.25
CA ALA A 384 -9.82 -28.81 2.59
C ALA A 384 -9.36 -29.88 3.59
N ARG A 385 -9.09 -31.11 3.11
CA ARG A 385 -8.71 -32.25 3.96
C ARG A 385 -7.20 -32.35 4.19
N PHE A 386 -6.40 -32.02 3.19
CA PHE A 386 -4.95 -32.26 3.20
C PHE A 386 -4.10 -30.97 3.12
N GLY A 387 -4.74 -29.80 3.06
CA GLY A 387 -4.08 -28.51 2.90
C GLY A 387 -4.05 -28.01 1.46
N LYS A 388 -4.07 -26.66 1.31
CA LYS A 388 -4.03 -26.00 -0.01
C LYS A 388 -2.74 -26.36 -0.76
N GLY A 389 -2.87 -26.74 -2.03
CA GLY A 389 -1.74 -27.06 -2.90
C GLY A 389 -1.33 -28.52 -2.91
N THR A 390 -2.10 -29.42 -2.25
CA THR A 390 -1.87 -30.88 -2.27
C THR A 390 -2.12 -31.46 -3.65
N VAL A 391 -3.01 -30.87 -4.44
CA VAL A 391 -3.28 -31.24 -5.84
C VAL A 391 -2.93 -30.09 -6.75
N ILE A 392 -1.94 -30.30 -7.61
CA ILE A 392 -1.49 -29.32 -8.61
C ILE A 392 -1.77 -29.86 -10.00
N LYS A 393 -2.25 -29.03 -10.91
CA LYS A 393 -2.40 -29.40 -12.32
C LYS A 393 -1.04 -29.82 -12.86
N ALA A 394 -0.96 -30.94 -13.59
CA ALA A 394 0.28 -31.45 -14.17
C ALA A 394 1.01 -30.41 -15.04
N SER A 395 0.27 -29.50 -15.69
CA SER A 395 0.81 -28.38 -16.46
C SER A 395 1.55 -27.33 -15.62
N LEU A 396 1.40 -27.36 -14.29
CA LEU A 396 2.07 -26.45 -13.34
C LEU A 396 3.23 -27.14 -12.58
N MET A 397 3.45 -28.44 -12.80
CA MET A 397 4.57 -29.17 -12.19
C MET A 397 5.87 -28.79 -12.90
N LYS A 398 6.89 -28.39 -12.12
CA LYS A 398 8.25 -28.25 -12.65
C LYS A 398 8.72 -29.61 -13.17
N LYS A 399 9.12 -29.71 -14.43
CA LYS A 399 9.89 -30.87 -14.90
C LYS A 399 11.19 -30.88 -14.12
N GLU A 400 11.42 -31.91 -13.32
CA GLU A 400 12.77 -32.19 -12.79
C GLU A 400 13.70 -32.42 -13.98
N PRO A 401 14.92 -31.89 -13.98
CA PRO A 401 15.88 -32.19 -15.01
C PRO A 401 16.20 -33.68 -14.99
N ASP A 402 16.09 -34.33 -16.12
CA ASP A 402 16.37 -35.75 -16.34
C ASP A 402 17.77 -36.10 -15.83
N THR A 403 17.85 -36.88 -14.76
CA THR A 403 19.10 -37.32 -14.10
C THR A 403 19.80 -38.45 -14.88
N LYS A 404 19.69 -38.50 -16.22
CA LYS A 404 20.28 -39.57 -17.05
C LYS A 404 21.58 -39.21 -17.80
N GLU A 405 22.21 -38.09 -17.51
CA GLU A 405 23.48 -37.73 -18.19
C GLU A 405 24.73 -37.70 -17.27
N LYS A 406 24.78 -38.53 -16.23
CA LYS A 406 25.99 -38.59 -15.36
C LYS A 406 26.74 -39.92 -15.36
N ASP A 407 26.38 -40.90 -16.19
CA ASP A 407 27.08 -42.21 -16.17
C ASP A 407 27.96 -42.53 -17.40
N GLU A 408 28.09 -41.64 -18.37
CA GLU A 408 28.93 -41.88 -19.56
C GLU A 408 30.31 -41.17 -19.57
N LYS A 409 30.74 -40.55 -18.49
CA LYS A 409 32.11 -39.97 -18.38
C LYS A 409 32.99 -40.61 -17.33
N ARG A 410 32.75 -41.90 -17.01
CA ARG A 410 33.67 -42.75 -16.25
C ARG A 410 33.75 -44.10 -16.92
N ARG A 411 34.36 -44.18 -18.09
CA ARG A 411 35.08 -45.33 -18.61
C ARG A 411 36.24 -44.88 -19.49
#